data_a9c11abbd0284a595be1580c987b4309
#
_entry.id   a9c11abbd0284a595be1580c987b4309
#
_cell.length_a   1.000
_cell.length_b   1.000
_cell.length_c   1.000
_cell.angle_alpha   90.00
_cell.angle_beta   90.00
_cell.angle_gamma   90.00
#
_symmetry.space_group_name_H-M   'P 1'
#
loop_
_entity.id
_entity.type
_entity.pdbx_description
1 polymer ?
#
loop_
_entity_poly.entity_id
_entity_poly.type
_entity_poly.pdbx_seq_one_letter_code
_entity_poly.pdbx_strand_id
1 'polypeptide(L)'
;MRHWALAVAGLATLAADGGALAADAKKKLPYYASINAGRARMRTGPDKTYPASWLYQRADLPVRVIATFKQWRKVEDPDGTQGWMLAALLSERRTAIVRSAQPVEMHERPSAGSKLMWRAAPGVVGRLSECDAGWCRFDVKGQAGFVETGSLWGVEGGERLP
;
A
#
# COMPACT_ATOMS: atom_id res chain seq x y z
N MET A 1 -22.17 -25.97 72.14
CA MET A 1 -20.91 -25.77 71.43
C MET A 1 -21.25 -25.16 70.03
N ARG A 2 -20.79 -23.94 69.81
CA ARG A 2 -21.30 -23.08 68.77
C ARG A 2 -20.37 -23.19 67.56
N HIS A 3 -20.88 -23.63 66.40
CA HIS A 3 -20.13 -23.65 65.15
C HIS A 3 -20.44 -22.33 64.33
N TRP A 4 -19.44 -21.51 64.18
CA TRP A 4 -19.50 -20.36 63.32
C TRP A 4 -19.10 -20.78 61.89
N ALA A 5 -20.02 -20.61 60.98
CA ALA A 5 -19.73 -20.70 59.54
C ALA A 5 -19.34 -19.33 59.06
N LEU A 6 -18.12 -19.22 58.50
CA LEU A 6 -17.62 -18.04 57.80
C LEU A 6 -18.04 -18.11 56.34
N ALA A 7 -18.89 -17.19 55.92
CA ALA A 7 -19.22 -16.99 54.51
C ALA A 7 -18.12 -16.15 53.85
N VAL A 8 -17.44 -16.72 52.86
CA VAL A 8 -16.49 -16.01 52.00
C VAL A 8 -17.27 -15.44 50.81
N ALA A 9 -17.44 -14.12 50.80
CA ALA A 9 -17.97 -13.40 49.65
C ALA A 9 -16.88 -13.25 48.57
N GLY A 10 -17.01 -13.99 47.46
CA GLY A 10 -16.16 -13.83 46.31
C GLY A 10 -16.54 -12.57 45.50
N LEU A 11 -15.65 -11.60 45.47
CA LEU A 11 -15.76 -10.47 44.53
C LEU A 11 -15.38 -10.98 43.13
N ALA A 12 -16.36 -11.05 42.25
CA ALA A 12 -16.13 -11.23 40.83
C ALA A 12 -15.73 -9.89 40.21
N THR A 13 -14.47 -9.73 39.86
CA THR A 13 -13.97 -8.60 39.07
C THR A 13 -14.35 -8.83 37.61
N LEU A 14 -15.30 -8.07 37.10
CA LEU A 14 -15.56 -7.94 35.66
C LEU A 14 -14.39 -7.19 35.04
N ALA A 15 -13.53 -7.92 34.34
CA ALA A 15 -12.57 -7.32 33.42
C ALA A 15 -13.35 -6.77 32.23
N ALA A 16 -13.44 -5.44 32.12
CA ALA A 16 -13.92 -4.78 30.92
C ALA A 16 -12.81 -4.89 29.84
N ASP A 17 -12.99 -5.78 28.89
CA ASP A 17 -12.22 -5.78 27.66
C ASP A 17 -12.52 -4.49 26.88
N GLY A 18 -11.77 -3.46 27.20
CA GLY A 18 -11.69 -2.24 26.41
C GLY A 18 -11.01 -2.56 25.08
N GLY A 19 -11.79 -3.00 24.09
CA GLY A 19 -11.35 -3.05 22.71
C GLY A 19 -10.91 -1.64 22.30
N ALA A 20 -9.61 -1.40 22.30
CA ALA A 20 -9.02 -0.21 21.70
C ALA A 20 -9.37 -0.23 20.21
N LEU A 21 -10.36 0.55 19.82
CA LEU A 21 -10.53 0.95 18.42
C LEU A 21 -9.24 1.66 18.03
N ALA A 22 -8.40 0.95 17.27
CA ALA A 22 -7.24 1.56 16.66
C ALA A 22 -7.76 2.72 15.82
N ALA A 23 -7.55 3.95 16.30
CA ALA A 23 -7.83 5.14 15.54
C ALA A 23 -6.95 5.05 14.29
N ASP A 24 -7.58 4.96 13.11
CA ASP A 24 -6.90 5.07 11.82
C ASP A 24 -6.11 6.38 11.84
N ALA A 25 -4.83 6.28 12.13
CA ALA A 25 -3.94 7.45 12.08
C ALA A 25 -4.05 7.98 10.66
N LYS A 26 -4.63 9.17 10.51
CA LYS A 26 -4.82 9.81 9.20
C LYS A 26 -3.46 9.91 8.51
N LYS A 27 -3.24 9.08 7.50
CA LYS A 27 -2.01 9.14 6.70
C LYS A 27 -1.87 10.52 6.10
N LYS A 28 -0.66 11.07 6.18
CA LYS A 28 -0.35 12.35 5.53
C LYS A 28 -0.51 12.19 4.01
N LEU A 29 -1.30 13.06 3.41
CA LEU A 29 -1.50 13.11 1.96
C LEU A 29 -0.38 13.93 1.30
N PRO A 30 0.02 13.59 0.07
CA PRO A 30 -0.33 12.37 -0.64
C PRO A 30 0.43 11.14 -0.12
N TYR A 31 -0.07 9.92 -0.42
CA TYR A 31 0.64 8.68 -0.14
C TYR A 31 0.36 7.63 -1.21
N TYR A 32 1.27 6.67 -1.37
CA TYR A 32 1.08 5.57 -2.29
C TYR A 32 0.34 4.39 -1.65
N ALA A 33 -0.51 3.77 -2.45
CA ALA A 33 -1.24 2.54 -2.17
C ALA A 33 -1.23 1.67 -3.43
N SER A 34 -1.78 0.47 -3.37
CA SER A 34 -1.96 -0.38 -4.55
C SER A 34 -3.40 -0.84 -4.68
N ILE A 35 -3.85 -1.14 -5.89
CA ILE A 35 -5.16 -1.75 -6.14
C ILE A 35 -5.10 -3.20 -5.67
N ASN A 36 -5.93 -3.55 -4.67
CA ASN A 36 -5.97 -4.91 -4.12
C ASN A 36 -6.86 -5.85 -4.95
N ALA A 37 -7.91 -5.31 -5.56
CA ALA A 37 -8.89 -6.08 -6.30
C ALA A 37 -8.43 -6.36 -7.74
N GLY A 38 -8.76 -7.54 -8.27
CA GLY A 38 -8.55 -7.85 -9.69
C GLY A 38 -9.37 -6.96 -10.63
N ARG A 39 -10.44 -6.33 -10.12
CA ARG A 39 -11.28 -5.36 -10.83
C ARG A 39 -11.64 -4.21 -9.90
N ALA A 40 -11.30 -2.99 -10.26
CA ALA A 40 -11.57 -1.80 -9.46
C ALA A 40 -12.13 -0.68 -10.34
N ARG A 41 -13.29 -0.14 -9.96
CA ARG A 41 -13.90 1.00 -10.65
C ARG A 41 -13.42 2.31 -10.02
N MET A 42 -12.95 3.21 -10.86
CA MET A 42 -12.76 4.62 -10.54
C MET A 42 -14.01 5.38 -10.97
N ARG A 43 -14.43 6.36 -10.18
CA ARG A 43 -15.64 7.18 -10.41
C ARG A 43 -15.29 8.65 -10.45
N THR A 44 -16.20 9.44 -11.02
CA THR A 44 -16.03 10.89 -11.11
C THR A 44 -16.25 11.61 -9.78
N GLY A 45 -16.88 10.95 -8.80
CA GLY A 45 -17.12 11.52 -7.47
C GLY A 45 -17.17 10.45 -6.37
N PRO A 46 -17.17 10.87 -5.08
CA PRO A 46 -17.05 10.00 -3.93
C PRO A 46 -18.39 9.41 -3.47
N ASP A 47 -19.12 8.81 -4.39
CA ASP A 47 -20.33 8.04 -4.13
C ASP A 47 -20.59 7.02 -5.24
N LYS A 48 -21.39 5.98 -4.95
CA LYS A 48 -21.75 4.94 -5.92
C LYS A 48 -22.66 5.45 -7.05
N THR A 49 -23.35 6.55 -6.83
CA THR A 49 -24.22 7.20 -7.81
C THR A 49 -23.45 7.92 -8.91
N TYR A 50 -22.21 8.32 -8.64
CA TYR A 50 -21.36 8.91 -9.67
C TYR A 50 -20.96 7.90 -10.75
N PRO A 51 -20.91 8.33 -12.03
CA PRO A 51 -20.49 7.45 -13.11
C PRO A 51 -19.10 6.84 -12.89
N ALA A 52 -18.94 5.61 -13.34
CA ALA A 52 -17.60 5.01 -13.43
C ALA A 52 -16.89 5.59 -14.65
N SER A 53 -15.75 6.23 -14.45
CA SER A 53 -14.89 6.79 -15.50
C SER A 53 -13.90 5.78 -16.03
N TRP A 54 -13.49 4.83 -15.19
CA TRP A 54 -12.48 3.84 -15.55
C TRP A 54 -12.68 2.50 -14.84
N LEU A 55 -12.23 1.41 -15.45
CA LEU A 55 -12.20 0.07 -14.86
C LEU A 55 -10.79 -0.51 -14.93
N TYR A 56 -10.12 -0.61 -13.80
CA TYR A 56 -8.85 -1.31 -13.69
C TYR A 56 -9.09 -2.80 -13.61
N GLN A 57 -8.36 -3.57 -14.39
CA GLN A 57 -8.41 -5.05 -14.40
C GLN A 57 -7.05 -5.65 -14.02
N ARG A 58 -6.28 -4.93 -13.23
CA ARG A 58 -4.93 -5.31 -12.82
C ARG A 58 -4.78 -5.08 -11.31
N ALA A 59 -4.57 -6.17 -10.57
CA ALA A 59 -4.17 -6.08 -9.17
C ALA A 59 -2.73 -5.55 -9.04
N ASP A 60 -2.40 -5.07 -7.85
CA ASP A 60 -1.09 -4.53 -7.48
C ASP A 60 -0.66 -3.26 -8.26
N LEU A 61 -1.52 -2.69 -9.12
CA LEU A 61 -1.20 -1.41 -9.77
C LEU A 61 -1.03 -0.33 -8.70
N PRO A 62 0.11 0.39 -8.68
CA PRO A 62 0.30 1.50 -7.75
C PRO A 62 -0.65 2.65 -8.08
N VAL A 63 -1.14 3.33 -7.05
CA VAL A 63 -1.92 4.56 -7.14
C VAL A 63 -1.46 5.55 -6.08
N ARG A 64 -1.55 6.83 -6.35
CA ARG A 64 -1.27 7.90 -5.39
C ARG A 64 -2.57 8.44 -4.84
N VAL A 65 -2.80 8.30 -3.53
CA VAL A 65 -3.96 8.85 -2.84
C VAL A 65 -3.70 10.32 -2.56
N ILE A 66 -4.52 11.18 -3.14
CA ILE A 66 -4.36 12.65 -3.09
C ILE A 66 -5.44 13.35 -2.28
N ALA A 67 -6.57 12.69 -1.99
CA ALA A 67 -7.61 13.18 -1.10
C ALA A 67 -8.42 12.02 -0.50
N THR A 68 -9.12 12.29 0.59
CA THR A 68 -9.99 11.32 1.27
C THR A 68 -11.35 11.92 1.56
N PHE A 69 -12.41 11.14 1.41
CA PHE A 69 -13.76 11.49 1.80
C PHE A 69 -14.51 10.24 2.27
N LYS A 70 -14.81 10.14 3.56
CA LYS A 70 -15.42 8.94 4.16
C LYS A 70 -14.65 7.67 3.74
N GLN A 71 -15.36 6.67 3.19
CA GLN A 71 -14.75 5.45 2.65
C GLN A 71 -14.16 5.59 1.24
N TRP A 72 -14.09 6.79 0.67
CA TRP A 72 -13.57 7.06 -0.65
C TRP A 72 -12.17 7.66 -0.60
N ARG A 73 -11.37 7.32 -1.59
CA ARG A 73 -10.03 7.87 -1.81
C ARG A 73 -9.99 8.47 -3.22
N LYS A 74 -9.62 9.74 -3.34
CA LYS A 74 -9.26 10.29 -4.63
C LYS A 74 -7.87 9.81 -4.97
N VAL A 75 -7.75 9.10 -6.07
CA VAL A 75 -6.50 8.49 -6.50
C VAL A 75 -6.07 9.06 -7.85
N GLU A 76 -4.77 9.03 -8.07
CA GLU A 76 -4.12 9.31 -9.34
C GLU A 76 -3.36 8.05 -9.76
N ASP A 77 -3.52 7.63 -11.00
CA ASP A 77 -2.80 6.49 -11.57
C ASP A 77 -1.46 6.90 -12.18
N PRO A 78 -0.63 5.95 -12.64
CA PRO A 78 0.66 6.26 -13.25
C PRO A 78 0.59 7.15 -14.50
N ASP A 79 -0.54 7.22 -15.18
CA ASP A 79 -0.74 8.03 -16.38
C ASP A 79 -1.34 9.41 -16.06
N GLY A 80 -1.56 9.70 -14.77
CA GLY A 80 -2.11 10.97 -14.29
C GLY A 80 -3.64 11.02 -14.29
N THR A 81 -4.33 9.91 -14.59
CA THR A 81 -5.79 9.84 -14.53
C THR A 81 -6.24 9.90 -13.07
N GLN A 82 -7.17 10.78 -12.76
CA GLN A 82 -7.67 10.97 -11.40
C GLN A 82 -9.14 10.61 -11.27
N GLY A 83 -9.51 10.09 -10.11
CA GLY A 83 -10.90 9.82 -9.76
C GLY A 83 -11.03 9.20 -8.37
N TRP A 84 -12.23 8.78 -8.03
CA TRP A 84 -12.57 8.28 -6.71
C TRP A 84 -12.73 6.76 -6.71
N MET A 85 -12.11 6.12 -5.74
CA MET A 85 -12.15 4.68 -5.54
C MET A 85 -12.50 4.35 -4.09
N LEU A 86 -13.23 3.26 -3.86
CA LEU A 86 -13.49 2.79 -2.49
C LEU A 86 -12.18 2.38 -1.82
N ALA A 87 -11.98 2.78 -0.58
CA ALA A 87 -10.80 2.42 0.21
C ALA A 87 -10.62 0.89 0.32
N ALA A 88 -11.72 0.14 0.40
CA ALA A 88 -11.70 -1.32 0.44
C ALA A 88 -11.11 -1.99 -0.82
N LEU A 89 -10.99 -1.26 -1.93
CA LEU A 89 -10.35 -1.75 -3.16
C LEU A 89 -8.83 -1.50 -3.16
N LEU A 90 -8.32 -0.80 -2.16
CA LEU A 90 -6.92 -0.43 -2.04
C LEU A 90 -6.24 -1.23 -0.93
N SER A 91 -4.95 -1.42 -1.08
CA SER A 91 -4.05 -2.05 -0.13
C SER A 91 -2.91 -1.09 0.22
N GLU A 92 -2.40 -1.19 1.43
CA GLU A 92 -1.18 -0.49 1.86
C GLU A 92 0.09 -1.13 1.32
N ARG A 93 -0.04 -2.27 0.64
CA ARG A 93 1.11 -2.92 0.00
C ARG A 93 1.78 -1.94 -0.95
N ARG A 94 3.07 -1.75 -0.76
CA ARG A 94 3.85 -0.88 -1.62
C ARG A 94 4.20 -1.61 -2.90
N THR A 95 3.82 -0.99 -4.00
CA THR A 95 4.14 -1.44 -5.36
C THR A 95 4.62 -0.27 -6.18
N ALA A 96 5.33 -0.57 -7.26
CA ALA A 96 5.73 0.41 -8.26
C ALA A 96 5.57 -0.15 -9.66
N ILE A 97 5.56 0.74 -10.64
CA ILE A 97 5.57 0.40 -12.05
C ILE A 97 6.79 1.02 -12.71
N VAL A 98 7.44 0.28 -13.60
CA VAL A 98 8.56 0.78 -14.39
C VAL A 98 8.07 1.85 -15.37
N ARG A 99 8.60 3.07 -15.26
CA ARG A 99 8.26 4.23 -16.08
C ARG A 99 9.41 4.69 -16.99
N SER A 100 10.45 3.91 -17.08
CA SER A 100 11.53 4.12 -18.04
C SER A 100 11.09 3.74 -19.46
N ALA A 101 11.64 4.40 -20.48
CA ALA A 101 11.45 4.02 -21.87
C ALA A 101 12.19 2.73 -22.26
N GLN A 102 13.20 2.35 -21.49
CA GLN A 102 14.00 1.14 -21.70
C GLN A 102 13.83 0.20 -20.50
N PRO A 103 14.10 -1.10 -20.65
CA PRO A 103 14.15 -2.03 -19.54
C PRO A 103 15.13 -1.54 -18.45
N VAL A 104 14.68 -1.59 -17.19
CA VAL A 104 15.52 -1.19 -16.04
C VAL A 104 16.31 -2.38 -15.51
N GLU A 105 17.52 -2.13 -15.08
CA GLU A 105 18.38 -3.14 -14.48
C GLU A 105 18.01 -3.34 -13.02
N MET A 106 17.99 -4.60 -12.61
CA MET A 106 17.72 -5.05 -11.24
C MET A 106 18.99 -5.69 -10.70
N HIS A 107 19.62 -5.06 -9.73
CA HIS A 107 20.93 -5.42 -9.21
C HIS A 107 20.83 -6.24 -7.92
N GLU A 108 21.89 -7.02 -7.62
CA GLU A 108 21.98 -7.78 -6.37
C GLU A 108 22.04 -6.89 -5.12
N ARG A 109 22.68 -5.73 -5.23
CA ARG A 109 22.82 -4.71 -4.17
C ARG A 109 22.43 -3.34 -4.71
N PRO A 110 22.11 -2.36 -3.83
CA PRO A 110 21.71 -1.00 -4.24
C PRO A 110 22.91 -0.21 -4.79
N SER A 111 23.44 -0.64 -5.91
CA SER A 111 24.59 -0.05 -6.61
C SER A 111 24.62 -0.50 -8.05
N ALA A 112 24.80 0.46 -8.98
CA ALA A 112 24.93 0.19 -10.42
C ALA A 112 26.16 -0.70 -10.76
N GLY A 113 27.17 -0.69 -9.93
CA GLY A 113 28.36 -1.56 -10.08
C GLY A 113 28.18 -2.96 -9.53
N SER A 114 27.06 -3.30 -8.89
CA SER A 114 26.84 -4.64 -8.39
C SER A 114 26.30 -5.56 -9.50
N LYS A 115 26.29 -6.86 -9.20
CA LYS A 115 25.88 -7.89 -10.17
C LYS A 115 24.46 -7.63 -10.68
N LEU A 116 24.28 -7.64 -12.00
CA LEU A 116 22.98 -7.63 -12.66
C LEU A 116 22.28 -8.97 -12.44
N MET A 117 21.09 -8.94 -11.90
CA MET A 117 20.25 -10.13 -11.64
C MET A 117 19.16 -10.30 -12.71
N TRP A 118 18.43 -9.23 -12.99
CA TRP A 118 17.27 -9.24 -13.89
C TRP A 118 17.17 -7.92 -14.65
N ARG A 119 16.27 -7.88 -15.64
CA ARG A 119 15.79 -6.65 -16.28
C ARG A 119 14.27 -6.64 -16.28
N ALA A 120 13.68 -5.52 -15.88
CA ALA A 120 12.23 -5.33 -15.90
C ALA A 120 11.87 -4.37 -17.05
N ALA A 121 10.96 -4.81 -17.92
CA ALA A 121 10.50 -4.01 -19.04
C ALA A 121 9.63 -2.81 -18.59
N PRO A 122 9.50 -1.75 -19.41
CA PRO A 122 8.54 -0.69 -19.19
C PRO A 122 7.14 -1.21 -18.92
N GLY A 123 6.43 -0.63 -17.94
CA GLY A 123 5.09 -1.04 -17.54
C GLY A 123 5.02 -2.29 -16.65
N VAL A 124 6.13 -2.91 -16.32
CA VAL A 124 6.15 -4.01 -15.35
C VAL A 124 5.85 -3.46 -13.95
N VAL A 125 4.92 -4.11 -13.25
CA VAL A 125 4.58 -3.83 -11.86
C VAL A 125 5.23 -4.86 -10.96
N GLY A 126 5.84 -4.40 -9.87
CA GLY A 126 6.43 -5.23 -8.84
C GLY A 126 6.19 -4.66 -7.45
N ARG A 127 6.46 -5.47 -6.45
CA ARG A 127 6.38 -5.08 -5.04
C ARG A 127 7.65 -4.37 -4.62
N LEU A 128 7.48 -3.32 -3.81
CA LEU A 128 8.57 -2.67 -3.13
C LEU A 128 8.68 -3.21 -1.70
N SER A 129 9.88 -3.49 -1.32
CA SER A 129 10.27 -3.67 0.07
C SER A 129 11.43 -2.74 0.38
N GLU A 130 12.20 -2.75 1.22
CA GLU A 130 13.48 -2.08 1.47
C GLU A 130 13.84 -0.98 0.45
N CYS A 131 13.61 0.28 0.84
CA CYS A 131 14.03 1.45 0.05
C CYS A 131 14.95 2.33 0.90
N ASP A 132 16.10 2.69 0.36
CA ASP A 132 17.04 3.65 0.95
C ASP A 132 17.94 4.28 -0.12
N ALA A 133 18.37 5.51 0.12
CA ALA A 133 19.36 6.24 -0.69
C ALA A 133 19.09 6.19 -2.21
N GLY A 134 17.83 6.25 -2.62
CA GLY A 134 17.43 6.28 -4.03
C GLY A 134 17.34 4.92 -4.71
N TRP A 135 17.45 3.84 -3.96
CA TRP A 135 17.29 2.47 -4.44
C TRP A 135 16.14 1.77 -3.71
N CYS A 136 15.41 0.91 -4.41
CA CYS A 136 14.41 0.03 -3.81
C CYS A 136 14.61 -1.41 -4.26
N ARG A 137 14.37 -2.35 -3.34
CA ARG A 137 14.22 -3.74 -3.69
C ARG A 137 12.86 -3.93 -4.38
N PHE A 138 12.90 -4.31 -5.64
CA PHE A 138 11.77 -4.49 -6.53
C PHE A 138 11.60 -5.98 -6.84
N ASP A 139 10.42 -6.53 -6.58
CA ASP A 139 10.13 -7.95 -6.75
C ASP A 139 8.99 -8.14 -7.76
N VAL A 140 9.27 -8.86 -8.82
CA VAL A 140 8.33 -9.25 -9.86
C VAL A 140 8.16 -10.76 -9.82
N LYS A 141 7.15 -11.25 -9.08
CA LYS A 141 6.81 -12.68 -8.97
C LYS A 141 7.99 -13.56 -8.52
N GLY A 142 8.75 -13.10 -7.54
CA GLY A 142 9.91 -13.81 -7.00
C GLY A 142 11.23 -13.49 -7.69
N GLN A 143 11.24 -12.77 -8.80
CA GLN A 143 12.44 -12.21 -9.43
C GLN A 143 12.70 -10.84 -8.80
N ALA A 144 13.63 -10.76 -7.89
CA ALA A 144 13.90 -9.57 -7.11
C ALA A 144 15.31 -9.02 -7.33
N GLY A 145 15.44 -7.70 -7.25
CA GLY A 145 16.70 -6.98 -7.31
C GLY A 145 16.49 -5.52 -6.94
N PHE A 146 17.58 -4.80 -6.75
CA PHE A 146 17.55 -3.37 -6.47
C PHE A 146 17.47 -2.56 -7.76
N VAL A 147 16.56 -1.56 -7.77
CA VAL A 147 16.30 -0.65 -8.90
C VAL A 147 16.38 0.78 -8.38
N GLU A 148 16.92 1.67 -9.20
CA GLU A 148 16.90 3.11 -8.91
C GLU A 148 15.47 3.66 -8.92
N THR A 149 15.10 4.41 -7.88
CA THR A 149 13.76 4.98 -7.70
C THR A 149 13.34 5.90 -8.85
N GLY A 150 14.29 6.59 -9.49
CA GLY A 150 14.04 7.47 -10.63
C GLY A 150 13.43 6.78 -11.86
N SER A 151 13.55 5.45 -11.95
CA SER A 151 12.97 4.63 -13.03
C SER A 151 11.58 4.07 -12.68
N LEU A 152 11.09 4.34 -11.47
CA LEU A 152 9.86 3.78 -10.93
C LEU A 152 8.82 4.87 -10.64
N TRP A 153 7.56 4.57 -10.84
CA TRP A 153 6.45 5.32 -10.29
C TRP A 153 5.77 4.50 -9.20
N GLY A 154 5.43 5.12 -8.08
CA GLY A 154 4.90 4.44 -6.89
C GLY A 154 5.80 4.59 -5.67
N VAL A 155 6.89 5.33 -5.80
CA VAL A 155 7.84 5.65 -4.74
C VAL A 155 8.35 7.07 -4.90
N GLU A 156 8.58 7.77 -3.79
CA GLU A 156 9.20 9.10 -3.81
C GLU A 156 10.74 8.98 -3.81
N GLY A 157 11.40 9.92 -4.48
CA GLY A 157 12.87 10.02 -4.41
C GLY A 157 13.31 10.27 -2.98
N GLY A 158 14.16 9.39 -2.44
CA GLY A 158 14.63 9.48 -1.06
C GLY A 158 13.68 8.88 -0.01
N GLU A 159 12.58 8.27 -0.42
CA GLU A 159 11.71 7.52 0.48
C GLU A 159 12.46 6.35 1.12
N ARG A 160 12.17 6.10 2.40
CA ARG A 160 12.69 4.96 3.14
C ARG A 160 11.55 3.99 3.43
N LEU A 161 11.76 2.74 3.07
CA LEU A 161 10.91 1.61 3.45
C LEU A 161 11.77 0.58 4.18
N PRO A 162 11.25 -0.03 5.24
CA PRO A 162 11.96 -1.08 5.98
C PRO A 162 12.13 -2.35 5.16
#